data_7078ab103ba918a03a14cbbca324de99
#
_entry.id   7078ab103ba918a03a14cbbca324de99
#
_cell.length_a   1.000
_cell.length_b   1.000
_cell.length_c   1.000
_cell.angle_alpha   90.00
_cell.angle_beta   90.00
_cell.angle_gamma   90.00
#
_symmetry.space_group_name_H-M   'P 1'
#
loop_
_entity.id
_entity.type
_entity.pdbx_description
1 polymer ?
#
loop_
_entity_poly.entity_id
_entity_poly.type
_entity_poly.pdbx_seq_one_letter_code
_entity_poly.pdbx_strand_id
1 'polypeptide(L)'
;MEKNQFRLADVILSVICVVFVAEAAAPVASIGNSQYFWWIFMILAFLLPYGLIAAELGTAYAGDGGLYDWIHAAYPNGKWAARASWYYWINFPLWMASLAVMCPELITFITRRSLGTFGSLIVELLFIWIVTLIACYPVCDSIIILNVSAVIKIVLALLVGGLGVWYISRYGFVNDMSARTFLPSFDLNSLSYISVIIFNFLGFEVVCTYANNMSDPKKQIPQSIVTGGIVIAAIYLFSAFGIGAAVDVREISVDSGLIDAVSLILGGSGGVLVGVVALLFLVTLFGNMISWSMGVNSTAALAADHNDMPRVFAKRWAKNDMPVGAAVTSGVVASCVCVLGVLIEMASPDSSLFWSFFALNLVMLLLSYLPVFPAFLKLRREDAKTPRPFRVPGSDTALKWIAYVPMVLIVISIIFTAVPLSFDAETLANFLPITIGSILSVAIGEVLIALRGKNARS
;
A
#
# COMPACT_ATOMS: atom_id res chain seq x y z
N MET A 1 10.76 -32.03 -7.81
CA MET A 1 10.88 -30.75 -8.53
C MET A 1 11.63 -29.82 -7.58
N GLU A 2 12.81 -29.32 -7.95
CA GLU A 2 13.50 -28.29 -7.18
C GLU A 2 12.55 -27.09 -7.07
N LYS A 3 12.22 -26.68 -5.84
CA LYS A 3 11.47 -25.44 -5.63
C LYS A 3 12.34 -24.31 -6.21
N ASN A 4 11.84 -23.57 -7.21
CA ASN A 4 12.46 -22.34 -7.66
C ASN A 4 12.62 -21.41 -6.45
N GLN A 5 13.84 -21.31 -5.94
CA GLN A 5 14.14 -20.43 -4.81
C GLN A 5 14.38 -19.01 -5.31
N PHE A 6 13.83 -18.03 -4.61
CA PHE A 6 14.03 -16.61 -4.90
C PHE A 6 15.50 -16.24 -4.73
N ARG A 7 16.06 -15.64 -5.76
CA ARG A 7 17.37 -14.97 -5.71
C ARG A 7 17.24 -13.59 -5.11
N LEU A 8 18.34 -13.00 -4.65
CA LEU A 8 18.32 -11.64 -4.06
C LEU A 8 17.66 -10.61 -4.99
N ALA A 9 17.90 -10.68 -6.30
CA ALA A 9 17.28 -9.78 -7.27
C ALA A 9 15.76 -9.92 -7.30
N ASP A 10 15.21 -11.14 -7.22
CA ASP A 10 13.77 -11.40 -7.18
C ASP A 10 13.15 -10.80 -5.91
N VAL A 11 13.85 -10.91 -4.79
CA VAL A 11 13.40 -10.34 -3.50
C VAL A 11 13.41 -8.81 -3.54
N ILE A 12 14.46 -8.18 -4.10
CA ILE A 12 14.52 -6.72 -4.28
C ILE A 12 13.40 -6.22 -5.19
N LEU A 13 13.18 -6.89 -6.33
CA LEU A 13 12.10 -6.54 -7.26
C LEU A 13 10.72 -6.74 -6.60
N SER A 14 10.56 -7.78 -5.78
CA SER A 14 9.32 -7.99 -5.00
C SER A 14 9.09 -6.84 -4.02
N VAL A 15 10.12 -6.38 -3.30
CA VAL A 15 10.03 -5.17 -2.44
C VAL A 15 9.54 -3.97 -3.24
N ILE A 16 10.16 -3.72 -4.40
CA ILE A 16 9.77 -2.58 -5.26
C ILE A 16 8.33 -2.77 -5.78
N CYS A 17 7.96 -3.98 -6.18
CA CYS A 17 6.61 -4.27 -6.67
C CYS A 17 5.53 -4.00 -5.61
N VAL A 18 5.78 -4.38 -4.36
CA VAL A 18 4.85 -4.21 -3.24
C VAL A 18 4.79 -2.77 -2.78
N VAL A 19 5.94 -2.19 -2.43
CA VAL A 19 6.04 -0.92 -1.70
C VAL A 19 5.87 0.28 -2.63
N PHE A 20 6.44 0.23 -3.86
CA PHE A 20 6.28 1.34 -4.78
C PHE A 20 4.89 1.38 -5.41
N VAL A 21 4.11 2.40 -5.05
CA VAL A 21 2.74 2.63 -5.49
C VAL A 21 2.73 3.86 -6.40
N ALA A 22 2.84 3.63 -7.72
CA ALA A 22 2.97 4.72 -8.70
C ALA A 22 1.74 5.64 -8.71
N GLU A 23 0.56 5.07 -8.55
CA GLU A 23 -0.74 5.72 -8.49
C GLU A 23 -0.87 6.71 -7.33
N ALA A 24 -0.19 6.46 -6.21
CA ALA A 24 -0.26 7.30 -5.02
C ALA A 24 0.79 8.44 -5.01
N ALA A 25 1.67 8.53 -6.01
CA ALA A 25 2.68 9.59 -6.09
C ALA A 25 2.10 10.95 -6.54
N ALA A 26 1.15 10.92 -7.47
CA ALA A 26 0.58 12.15 -8.03
C ALA A 26 -0.27 12.95 -7.03
N PRO A 27 -1.12 12.37 -6.19
CA PRO A 27 -1.84 13.11 -5.16
C PRO A 27 -0.93 13.96 -4.27
N VAL A 28 0.25 13.45 -3.92
CA VAL A 28 1.22 14.20 -3.10
C VAL A 28 1.77 15.42 -3.85
N ALA A 29 1.87 15.37 -5.18
CA ALA A 29 2.35 16.50 -5.98
C ALA A 29 1.39 17.72 -5.93
N SER A 30 0.12 17.51 -5.57
CA SER A 30 -0.88 18.59 -5.43
C SER A 30 -0.57 19.59 -4.31
N ILE A 31 0.30 19.22 -3.33
CA ILE A 31 0.76 20.17 -2.30
C ILE A 31 1.96 21.01 -2.74
N GLY A 32 2.30 20.97 -4.03
CA GLY A 32 3.38 21.76 -4.61
C GLY A 32 4.76 21.38 -4.10
N ASN A 33 5.70 22.32 -4.11
CA ASN A 33 7.11 22.05 -3.75
C ASN A 33 7.32 21.67 -2.27
N SER A 34 6.36 21.96 -1.38
CA SER A 34 6.44 21.50 0.01
C SER A 34 6.48 19.97 0.11
N GLN A 35 6.00 19.25 -0.92
CA GLN A 35 6.10 17.79 -1.01
C GLN A 35 7.53 17.26 -0.83
N TYR A 36 8.55 17.97 -1.39
CA TYR A 36 9.94 17.50 -1.31
C TYR A 36 10.45 17.46 0.13
N PHE A 37 10.08 18.46 0.95
CA PHE A 37 10.38 18.42 2.37
C PHE A 37 9.73 17.21 3.04
N TRP A 38 8.44 17.00 2.76
CA TRP A 38 7.69 15.89 3.36
C TRP A 38 8.20 14.52 2.92
N TRP A 39 8.56 14.35 1.64
CA TRP A 39 9.19 13.12 1.17
C TRP A 39 10.51 12.83 1.91
N ILE A 40 11.43 13.80 1.98
CA ILE A 40 12.72 13.64 2.64
C ILE A 40 12.52 13.39 4.13
N PHE A 41 11.67 14.17 4.78
CA PHE A 41 11.36 14.01 6.20
C PHE A 41 10.81 12.60 6.50
N MET A 42 9.86 12.11 5.70
CA MET A 42 9.27 10.78 5.91
C MET A 42 10.23 9.64 5.55
N ILE A 43 11.14 9.82 4.60
CA ILE A 43 12.23 8.85 4.36
C ILE A 43 13.06 8.68 5.64
N LEU A 44 13.43 9.77 6.29
CA LEU A 44 14.29 9.76 7.48
C LEU A 44 13.53 9.36 8.76
N ALA A 45 12.31 9.88 8.94
CA ALA A 45 11.54 9.71 10.16
C ALA A 45 10.65 8.46 10.16
N PHE A 46 10.29 7.93 8.98
CA PHE A 46 9.39 6.79 8.87
C PHE A 46 10.01 5.62 8.10
N LEU A 47 10.37 5.77 6.82
CA LEU A 47 10.83 4.67 5.96
C LEU A 47 12.05 3.97 6.57
N LEU A 48 13.07 4.73 6.92
CA LEU A 48 14.33 4.17 7.45
C LEU A 48 14.13 3.48 8.81
N PRO A 49 13.48 4.08 9.83
CA PRO A 49 13.20 3.41 11.09
C PRO A 49 12.32 2.17 10.93
N TYR A 50 11.24 2.25 10.15
CA TYR A 50 10.35 1.14 9.92
C TYR A 50 11.05 0.00 9.15
N GLY A 51 11.83 0.31 8.11
CA GLY A 51 12.60 -0.67 7.35
C GLY A 51 13.61 -1.43 8.23
N LEU A 52 14.28 -0.73 9.16
CA LEU A 52 15.18 -1.36 10.12
C LEU A 52 14.42 -2.32 11.06
N ILE A 53 13.27 -1.91 11.59
CA ILE A 53 12.41 -2.75 12.43
C ILE A 53 11.93 -3.98 11.65
N ALA A 54 11.44 -3.80 10.43
CA ALA A 54 10.98 -4.89 9.57
C ALA A 54 12.11 -5.88 9.23
N ALA A 55 13.33 -5.39 8.98
CA ALA A 55 14.49 -6.23 8.73
C ALA A 55 14.88 -7.07 9.96
N GLU A 56 14.82 -6.50 11.17
CA GLU A 56 15.12 -7.26 12.40
C GLU A 56 14.02 -8.28 12.70
N LEU A 57 12.77 -7.85 12.72
CA LEU A 57 11.64 -8.73 13.02
C LEU A 57 11.46 -9.83 11.96
N GLY A 58 11.58 -9.49 10.68
CA GLY A 58 11.46 -10.44 9.57
C GLY A 58 12.57 -11.49 9.54
N THR A 59 13.77 -11.19 10.07
CA THR A 59 14.85 -12.19 10.17
C THR A 59 14.84 -12.98 11.47
N ALA A 60 14.33 -12.39 12.57
CA ALA A 60 14.25 -13.05 13.87
C ALA A 60 13.01 -13.94 14.00
N TYR A 61 11.90 -13.51 13.42
CA TYR A 61 10.60 -14.18 13.47
C TYR A 61 10.11 -14.41 12.03
N ALA A 62 10.94 -15.12 11.25
CA ALA A 62 10.62 -15.45 9.87
C ALA A 62 9.47 -16.45 9.81
N GLY A 63 8.40 -16.11 9.07
CA GLY A 63 7.21 -16.93 8.91
C GLY A 63 6.29 -16.37 7.83
N ASP A 64 5.23 -17.10 7.50
CA ASP A 64 4.29 -16.73 6.45
C ASP A 64 3.24 -15.67 6.91
N GLY A 65 3.25 -15.32 8.21
CA GLY A 65 2.32 -14.38 8.81
C GLY A 65 2.76 -12.92 8.80
N GLY A 66 4.02 -12.63 8.45
CA GLY A 66 4.55 -11.27 8.42
C GLY A 66 4.33 -10.53 9.75
N LEU A 67 3.63 -9.38 9.71
CA LEU A 67 3.36 -8.58 10.92
C LEU A 67 2.57 -9.34 12.00
N TYR A 68 1.73 -10.31 11.60
CA TYR A 68 1.01 -11.16 12.56
C TYR A 68 1.98 -11.93 13.46
N ASP A 69 2.98 -12.58 12.89
CA ASP A 69 3.96 -13.37 13.62
C ASP A 69 4.68 -12.52 14.66
N TRP A 70 5.06 -11.30 14.30
CA TRP A 70 5.77 -10.39 15.19
C TRP A 70 4.91 -9.95 16.38
N ILE A 71 3.64 -9.60 16.11
CA ILE A 71 2.72 -9.14 17.15
C ILE A 71 2.28 -10.33 18.03
N HIS A 72 2.07 -11.51 17.43
CA HIS A 72 1.70 -12.71 18.16
C HIS A 72 2.83 -13.18 19.09
N ALA A 73 4.07 -13.17 18.62
CA ALA A 73 5.25 -13.46 19.44
C ALA A 73 5.39 -12.50 20.63
N ALA A 74 5.10 -11.21 20.42
CA ALA A 74 5.16 -10.22 21.49
C ALA A 74 3.99 -10.33 22.50
N TYR A 75 2.80 -10.69 22.01
CA TYR A 75 1.55 -10.67 22.79
C TYR A 75 0.73 -11.96 22.59
N PRO A 76 1.27 -13.16 22.94
CA PRO A 76 0.65 -14.46 22.61
C PRO A 76 -0.73 -14.66 23.25
N ASN A 77 -0.98 -14.03 24.39
CA ASN A 77 -2.26 -14.12 25.13
C ASN A 77 -3.18 -12.92 24.88
N GLY A 78 -2.77 -11.99 24.02
CA GLY A 78 -3.50 -10.75 23.73
C GLY A 78 -4.30 -10.84 22.43
N LYS A 79 -5.23 -9.90 22.28
CA LYS A 79 -6.02 -9.77 21.04
C LYS A 79 -5.35 -8.86 20.00
N TRP A 80 -4.11 -8.42 20.24
CA TRP A 80 -3.46 -7.45 19.35
C TRP A 80 -3.12 -8.04 17.99
N ALA A 81 -2.68 -9.30 17.94
CA ALA A 81 -2.41 -10.00 16.69
C ALA A 81 -3.68 -10.20 15.87
N ALA A 82 -4.79 -10.60 16.52
CA ALA A 82 -6.09 -10.74 15.88
C ALA A 82 -6.60 -9.41 15.30
N ARG A 83 -6.50 -8.29 16.06
CA ARG A 83 -6.87 -6.96 15.58
C ARG A 83 -6.03 -6.53 14.41
N ALA A 84 -4.71 -6.66 14.51
CA ALA A 84 -3.80 -6.29 13.44
C ALA A 84 -4.08 -7.09 12.16
N SER A 85 -4.33 -8.40 12.27
CA SER A 85 -4.67 -9.25 11.12
C SER A 85 -5.99 -8.86 10.49
N TRP A 86 -7.01 -8.49 11.29
CA TRP A 86 -8.27 -8.02 10.75
C TRP A 86 -8.09 -6.72 9.97
N TYR A 87 -7.41 -5.72 10.56
CA TYR A 87 -7.16 -4.44 9.89
C TYR A 87 -6.29 -4.61 8.65
N TYR A 88 -5.27 -5.46 8.73
CA TYR A 88 -4.38 -5.79 7.62
C TYR A 88 -5.09 -6.54 6.49
N TRP A 89 -6.06 -7.40 6.81
CA TRP A 89 -6.84 -8.08 5.79
C TRP A 89 -7.88 -7.16 5.16
N ILE A 90 -8.68 -6.43 5.95
CA ILE A 90 -9.78 -5.62 5.41
C ILE A 90 -9.28 -4.45 4.54
N ASN A 91 -8.06 -3.96 4.78
CA ASN A 91 -7.49 -2.94 3.89
C ASN A 91 -7.36 -3.45 2.46
N PHE A 92 -7.02 -4.73 2.26
CA PHE A 92 -6.71 -5.28 0.94
C PHE A 92 -7.90 -5.26 -0.03
N PRO A 93 -9.10 -5.76 0.27
CA PRO A 93 -10.24 -5.63 -0.63
C PRO A 93 -10.65 -4.17 -0.88
N LEU A 94 -10.46 -3.26 0.07
CA LEU A 94 -10.70 -1.82 -0.11
C LEU A 94 -9.69 -1.22 -1.09
N TRP A 95 -8.40 -1.58 -0.95
CA TRP A 95 -7.35 -1.18 -1.86
C TRP A 95 -7.57 -1.75 -3.27
N MET A 96 -7.97 -3.01 -3.36
CA MET A 96 -8.29 -3.66 -4.63
C MET A 96 -9.47 -2.98 -5.34
N ALA A 97 -10.51 -2.57 -4.61
CA ALA A 97 -11.63 -1.82 -5.15
C ALA A 97 -11.19 -0.42 -5.63
N SER A 98 -10.36 0.29 -4.87
CA SER A 98 -9.80 1.59 -5.26
C SER A 98 -9.04 1.49 -6.58
N LEU A 99 -8.16 0.50 -6.76
CA LEU A 99 -7.44 0.31 -8.02
C LEU A 99 -8.33 -0.18 -9.16
N ALA A 100 -9.37 -0.96 -8.84
CA ALA A 100 -10.33 -1.41 -9.85
C ALA A 100 -11.04 -0.22 -10.52
N VAL A 101 -11.43 0.80 -9.74
CA VAL A 101 -12.07 2.03 -10.24
C VAL A 101 -11.19 2.81 -11.23
N MET A 102 -9.86 2.71 -11.14
CA MET A 102 -8.94 3.33 -12.10
C MET A 102 -8.89 2.60 -13.47
N CYS A 103 -9.20 1.30 -13.50
CA CYS A 103 -9.04 0.50 -14.72
C CYS A 103 -9.88 0.97 -15.90
N PRO A 104 -11.17 1.35 -15.77
CA PRO A 104 -11.99 1.89 -16.86
C PRO A 104 -11.39 3.12 -17.52
N GLU A 105 -10.81 4.02 -16.74
CA GLU A 105 -10.18 5.22 -17.25
C GLU A 105 -8.92 4.89 -18.06
N LEU A 106 -8.04 4.02 -17.54
CA LEU A 106 -6.86 3.55 -18.26
C LEU A 106 -7.26 2.88 -19.61
N ILE A 107 -8.34 2.09 -19.61
CA ILE A 107 -8.86 1.49 -20.84
C ILE A 107 -9.38 2.58 -21.80
N THR A 108 -9.96 3.66 -21.29
CA THR A 108 -10.38 4.81 -22.10
C THR A 108 -9.18 5.49 -22.77
N PHE A 109 -8.07 5.70 -22.05
CA PHE A 109 -6.81 6.21 -22.64
C PHE A 109 -6.24 5.27 -23.72
N ILE A 110 -6.33 3.95 -23.52
CA ILE A 110 -5.82 2.94 -24.48
C ILE A 110 -6.71 2.85 -25.71
N THR A 111 -8.01 2.77 -25.53
CA THR A 111 -8.97 2.48 -26.61
C THR A 111 -9.55 3.73 -27.27
N ARG A 112 -9.39 4.89 -26.62
CA ARG A 112 -10.02 6.19 -26.96
C ARG A 112 -11.54 6.13 -27.02
N ARG A 113 -12.13 5.25 -26.22
CA ARG A 113 -13.58 5.09 -26.09
C ARG A 113 -13.95 5.09 -24.62
N SER A 114 -14.85 6.00 -24.24
CA SER A 114 -15.41 5.99 -22.89
C SER A 114 -16.27 4.77 -22.65
N LEU A 115 -16.17 4.20 -21.49
CA LEU A 115 -17.03 3.13 -21.00
C LEU A 115 -18.22 3.77 -20.28
N GLY A 116 -19.42 3.26 -20.51
CA GLY A 116 -20.57 3.63 -19.67
C GLY A 116 -20.48 2.94 -18.31
N THR A 117 -21.28 3.39 -17.33
CA THR A 117 -21.28 2.89 -15.95
C THR A 117 -21.28 1.36 -15.85
N PHE A 118 -22.11 0.69 -16.64
CA PHE A 118 -22.15 -0.78 -16.65
C PHE A 118 -20.89 -1.41 -17.23
N GLY A 119 -20.30 -0.81 -18.27
CA GLY A 119 -19.04 -1.25 -18.86
C GLY A 119 -17.88 -1.07 -17.90
N SER A 120 -17.84 0.02 -17.15
CA SER A 120 -16.85 0.28 -16.10
C SER A 120 -16.94 -0.76 -14.99
N LEU A 121 -18.14 -1.04 -14.48
CA LEU A 121 -18.33 -2.06 -13.45
C LEU A 121 -17.86 -3.46 -13.90
N ILE A 122 -18.11 -3.84 -15.17
CA ILE A 122 -17.60 -5.11 -15.71
C ILE A 122 -16.08 -5.16 -15.68
N VAL A 123 -15.41 -4.07 -16.09
CA VAL A 123 -13.94 -3.98 -16.07
C VAL A 123 -13.39 -4.08 -14.65
N GLU A 124 -14.00 -3.39 -13.69
CA GLU A 124 -13.64 -3.43 -12.28
C GLU A 124 -13.75 -4.84 -11.71
N LEU A 125 -14.89 -5.52 -11.98
CA LEU A 125 -15.08 -6.90 -11.53
C LEU A 125 -14.12 -7.87 -12.21
N LEU A 126 -13.82 -7.68 -13.49
CA LEU A 126 -12.81 -8.50 -14.18
C LEU A 126 -11.43 -8.33 -13.55
N PHE A 127 -11.02 -7.09 -13.23
CA PHE A 127 -9.77 -6.84 -12.53
C PHE A 127 -9.71 -7.59 -11.21
N ILE A 128 -10.74 -7.46 -10.36
CA ILE A 128 -10.83 -8.10 -9.04
C ILE A 128 -10.71 -9.62 -9.16
N TRP A 129 -11.46 -10.23 -10.07
CA TRP A 129 -11.51 -11.68 -10.18
C TRP A 129 -10.28 -12.27 -10.87
N ILE A 130 -9.63 -11.56 -11.79
CA ILE A 130 -8.33 -11.98 -12.35
C ILE A 130 -7.27 -12.00 -11.23
N VAL A 131 -7.17 -10.94 -10.42
CA VAL A 131 -6.28 -10.89 -9.26
C VAL A 131 -6.58 -12.03 -8.29
N THR A 132 -7.85 -12.24 -7.96
CA THR A 132 -8.30 -13.31 -7.05
C THR A 132 -7.92 -14.69 -7.57
N LEU A 133 -8.10 -14.96 -8.86
CA LEU A 133 -7.73 -16.22 -9.49
C LEU A 133 -6.22 -16.46 -9.41
N ILE A 134 -5.40 -15.46 -9.73
CA ILE A 134 -3.94 -15.57 -9.69
C ILE A 134 -3.47 -15.79 -8.23
N ALA A 135 -4.11 -15.14 -7.26
CA ALA A 135 -3.82 -15.32 -5.84
C ALA A 135 -4.06 -16.75 -5.31
N CYS A 136 -4.80 -17.58 -6.05
CA CYS A 136 -4.98 -18.99 -5.73
C CYS A 136 -3.81 -19.90 -6.18
N TYR A 137 -2.79 -19.33 -6.85
CA TYR A 137 -1.59 -20.06 -7.28
C TYR A 137 -0.37 -19.67 -6.46
N PRO A 138 0.65 -20.56 -6.34
CA PRO A 138 1.86 -20.28 -5.56
C PRO A 138 2.62 -19.06 -6.04
N VAL A 139 3.21 -18.33 -5.11
CA VAL A 139 4.01 -17.11 -5.40
C VAL A 139 5.18 -17.39 -6.34
N CYS A 140 5.78 -18.58 -6.23
CA CYS A 140 6.87 -19.00 -7.11
C CYS A 140 6.47 -19.08 -8.59
N ASP A 141 5.19 -19.40 -8.86
CA ASP A 141 4.66 -19.45 -10.23
C ASP A 141 4.37 -18.03 -10.77
N SER A 142 4.18 -17.07 -9.85
CA SER A 142 3.85 -15.66 -10.17
C SER A 142 5.06 -14.74 -10.14
N ILE A 143 6.27 -15.22 -9.82
CA ILE A 143 7.48 -14.39 -9.66
C ILE A 143 7.80 -13.57 -10.91
N ILE A 144 7.55 -14.11 -12.10
CA ILE A 144 7.75 -13.40 -13.35
C ILE A 144 6.83 -12.19 -13.44
N ILE A 145 5.57 -12.33 -13.02
CA ILE A 145 4.59 -11.21 -12.99
C ILE A 145 5.08 -10.12 -12.05
N LEU A 146 5.56 -10.49 -10.86
CA LEU A 146 6.09 -9.54 -9.88
C LEU A 146 7.32 -8.80 -10.41
N ASN A 147 8.27 -9.53 -10.97
CA ASN A 147 9.51 -8.97 -11.50
C ASN A 147 9.24 -8.03 -12.69
N VAL A 148 8.40 -8.45 -13.64
CA VAL A 148 8.01 -7.63 -14.80
C VAL A 148 7.29 -6.37 -14.32
N SER A 149 6.36 -6.48 -13.40
CA SER A 149 5.64 -5.32 -12.85
C SER A 149 6.58 -4.35 -12.13
N ALA A 150 7.54 -4.85 -11.34
CA ALA A 150 8.54 -4.02 -10.68
C ALA A 150 9.40 -3.24 -11.68
N VAL A 151 9.87 -3.91 -12.73
CA VAL A 151 10.66 -3.26 -13.80
C VAL A 151 9.82 -2.20 -14.51
N ILE A 152 8.56 -2.50 -14.86
CA ILE A 152 7.67 -1.53 -15.51
C ILE A 152 7.43 -0.33 -14.57
N LYS A 153 7.22 -0.53 -13.26
CA LYS A 153 7.09 0.55 -12.28
C LYS A 153 8.30 1.46 -12.26
N ILE A 154 9.51 0.90 -12.25
CA ILE A 154 10.76 1.66 -12.31
C ILE A 154 10.83 2.46 -13.63
N VAL A 155 10.52 1.82 -14.75
CA VAL A 155 10.53 2.48 -16.08
C VAL A 155 9.52 3.63 -16.13
N LEU A 156 8.29 3.42 -15.60
CA LEU A 156 7.27 4.48 -15.53
C LEU A 156 7.73 5.66 -14.67
N ALA A 157 8.30 5.40 -13.50
CA ALA A 157 8.81 6.45 -12.63
C ALA A 157 9.94 7.26 -13.28
N LEU A 158 10.88 6.56 -13.94
CA LEU A 158 11.95 7.21 -14.68
C LEU A 158 11.43 7.98 -15.91
N LEU A 159 10.39 7.47 -16.56
CA LEU A 159 9.74 8.14 -17.68
C LEU A 159 9.08 9.45 -17.23
N VAL A 160 8.33 9.42 -16.13
CA VAL A 160 7.67 10.61 -15.59
C VAL A 160 8.69 11.67 -15.17
N GLY A 161 9.70 11.27 -14.40
CA GLY A 161 10.81 12.17 -14.04
C GLY A 161 11.53 12.73 -15.26
N GLY A 162 11.83 11.87 -16.25
CA GLY A 162 12.50 12.23 -17.50
C GLY A 162 11.66 13.15 -18.39
N LEU A 163 10.35 12.92 -18.51
CA LEU A 163 9.43 13.82 -19.21
C LEU A 163 9.38 15.19 -18.55
N GLY A 164 9.39 15.25 -17.22
CA GLY A 164 9.48 16.52 -16.49
C GLY A 164 10.77 17.27 -16.82
N VAL A 165 11.93 16.61 -16.79
CA VAL A 165 13.22 17.22 -17.18
C VAL A 165 13.20 17.67 -18.63
N TRP A 166 12.66 16.87 -19.55
CA TRP A 166 12.51 17.25 -20.95
C TRP A 166 11.62 18.48 -21.11
N TYR A 167 10.49 18.54 -20.41
CA TYR A 167 9.57 19.67 -20.46
C TYR A 167 10.26 20.96 -20.00
N ILE A 168 10.90 20.93 -18.84
CA ILE A 168 11.61 22.07 -18.27
C ILE A 168 12.70 22.59 -19.21
N SER A 169 13.43 21.69 -19.88
CA SER A 169 14.50 22.06 -20.80
C SER A 169 14.00 22.87 -22.00
N ARG A 170 12.71 22.74 -22.35
CA ARG A 170 12.09 23.41 -23.50
C ARG A 170 11.23 24.62 -23.11
N TYR A 171 10.51 24.51 -22.02
CA TYR A 171 9.45 25.46 -21.64
C TYR A 171 9.71 26.17 -20.31
N GLY A 172 10.71 25.73 -19.55
CA GLY A 172 10.97 26.22 -18.20
C GLY A 172 10.06 25.58 -17.16
N PHE A 173 10.22 25.98 -15.92
CA PHE A 173 9.40 25.51 -14.80
C PHE A 173 7.99 26.10 -14.87
N VAL A 174 6.97 25.28 -14.65
CA VAL A 174 5.56 25.70 -14.59
C VAL A 174 5.25 26.32 -13.23
N ASN A 175 5.77 25.74 -12.16
CA ASN A 175 5.56 26.23 -10.80
C ASN A 175 6.74 27.09 -10.33
N ASP A 176 6.48 27.98 -9.35
CA ASP A 176 7.52 28.78 -8.71
C ASP A 176 8.50 27.88 -7.95
N MET A 177 9.77 27.86 -8.36
CA MET A 177 10.86 27.10 -7.75
C MET A 177 11.72 27.92 -6.80
N SER A 178 11.19 29.04 -6.25
CA SER A 178 11.89 29.83 -5.24
C SER A 178 12.07 29.03 -3.93
N ALA A 179 13.15 29.28 -3.19
CA ALA A 179 13.47 28.54 -1.96
C ALA A 179 12.33 28.54 -0.92
N ARG A 180 11.47 29.56 -0.95
CA ARG A 180 10.32 29.67 -0.04
C ARG A 180 9.27 28.59 -0.28
N THR A 181 9.06 28.16 -1.54
CA THR A 181 8.06 27.14 -1.89
C THR A 181 8.44 25.74 -1.42
N PHE A 182 9.72 25.50 -1.12
CA PHE A 182 10.21 24.23 -0.58
C PHE A 182 10.08 24.12 0.94
N LEU A 183 9.71 25.20 1.62
CA LEU A 183 9.44 25.13 3.06
C LEU A 183 8.19 24.30 3.31
N PRO A 184 8.16 23.53 4.44
CA PRO A 184 7.00 22.71 4.75
C PRO A 184 5.77 23.59 4.98
N SER A 185 4.68 23.27 4.31
CA SER A 185 3.37 23.80 4.64
C SER A 185 2.73 22.95 5.72
N PHE A 186 2.17 23.61 6.75
CA PHE A 186 1.46 22.99 7.86
C PHE A 186 -0.05 23.25 7.78
N ASP A 187 -0.56 23.64 6.61
CA ASP A 187 -2.00 23.71 6.37
C ASP A 187 -2.62 22.31 6.38
N LEU A 188 -3.94 22.25 6.62
CA LEU A 188 -4.67 21.00 6.75
C LEU A 188 -4.59 20.13 5.49
N ASN A 189 -4.56 20.77 4.32
CA ASN A 189 -4.44 20.07 3.05
C ASN A 189 -3.08 19.34 2.95
N SER A 190 -1.98 20.05 3.17
CA SER A 190 -0.63 19.47 3.14
C SER A 190 -0.47 18.34 4.18
N LEU A 191 -1.03 18.52 5.38
CA LEU A 191 -0.94 17.51 6.44
C LEU A 191 -1.76 16.24 6.14
N SER A 192 -2.86 16.34 5.40
CA SER A 192 -3.66 15.17 5.01
C SER A 192 -2.89 14.24 4.06
N TYR A 193 -2.00 14.77 3.21
CA TYR A 193 -1.18 13.95 2.30
C TYR A 193 0.01 13.26 2.97
N ILE A 194 0.34 13.59 4.24
CA ILE A 194 1.36 12.86 5.01
C ILE A 194 1.03 11.37 5.09
N SER A 195 -0.26 11.04 5.25
CA SER A 195 -0.73 9.66 5.29
C SER A 195 -0.46 8.91 3.98
N VAL A 196 -0.62 9.59 2.84
CA VAL A 196 -0.33 9.04 1.52
C VAL A 196 1.17 8.77 1.35
N ILE A 197 2.04 9.68 1.84
CA ILE A 197 3.50 9.46 1.81
C ILE A 197 3.88 8.27 2.68
N ILE A 198 3.30 8.13 3.88
CA ILE A 198 3.54 6.97 4.74
C ILE A 198 3.09 5.69 4.07
N PHE A 199 1.89 5.68 3.45
CA PHE A 199 1.39 4.53 2.69
C PHE A 199 2.38 4.06 1.63
N ASN A 200 3.00 4.99 0.92
CA ASN A 200 4.00 4.71 -0.12
C ASN A 200 5.30 4.08 0.42
N PHE A 201 5.44 3.94 1.73
CA PHE A 201 6.59 3.31 2.39
C PHE A 201 6.22 2.06 3.18
N LEU A 202 4.96 1.61 3.14
CA LEU A 202 4.51 0.37 3.79
C LEU A 202 4.62 -0.83 2.84
N GLY A 203 4.70 -2.03 3.40
CA GLY A 203 4.68 -3.28 2.64
C GLY A 203 5.95 -4.14 2.73
N PHE A 204 6.99 -3.72 3.45
CA PHE A 204 8.21 -4.53 3.62
C PHE A 204 7.95 -5.88 4.28
N GLU A 205 6.95 -5.96 5.16
CA GLU A 205 6.55 -7.21 5.83
C GLU A 205 5.98 -8.24 4.86
N VAL A 206 5.36 -7.80 3.75
CA VAL A 206 4.86 -8.69 2.70
C VAL A 206 5.99 -9.57 2.17
N VAL A 207 7.17 -8.98 1.97
CA VAL A 207 8.33 -9.72 1.49
C VAL A 207 8.85 -10.70 2.54
N CYS A 208 8.68 -10.40 3.82
CA CYS A 208 9.03 -11.33 4.90
C CYS A 208 8.17 -12.61 4.87
N THR A 209 6.92 -12.54 4.36
CA THR A 209 6.05 -13.72 4.21
C THR A 209 6.57 -14.70 3.14
N TYR A 210 7.54 -14.30 2.31
CA TYR A 210 8.16 -15.16 1.30
C TYR A 210 9.43 -15.86 1.80
N ALA A 211 9.76 -15.75 3.10
CA ALA A 211 11.00 -16.28 3.68
C ALA A 211 11.23 -17.75 3.35
N ASN A 212 10.17 -18.57 3.35
CA ASN A 212 10.22 -20.00 3.04
C ASN A 212 10.55 -20.32 1.56
N ASN A 213 10.44 -19.33 0.69
CA ASN A 213 10.78 -19.43 -0.74
C ASN A 213 12.16 -18.84 -1.07
N MET A 214 12.86 -18.23 -0.10
CA MET A 214 14.18 -17.64 -0.26
C MET A 214 15.29 -18.65 -0.04
N SER A 215 16.42 -18.46 -0.74
CA SER A 215 17.62 -19.30 -0.55
C SER A 215 18.37 -18.99 0.76
N ASP A 216 18.44 -17.73 1.16
CA ASP A 216 19.03 -17.26 2.44
C ASP A 216 18.22 -16.07 2.99
N PRO A 217 17.07 -16.32 3.65
CA PRO A 217 16.21 -15.25 4.17
C PRO A 217 16.93 -14.29 5.12
N LYS A 218 17.89 -14.82 5.91
CA LYS A 218 18.63 -14.04 6.92
C LYS A 218 19.45 -12.90 6.31
N LYS A 219 19.94 -13.09 5.08
CA LYS A 219 20.70 -12.06 4.34
C LYS A 219 19.82 -11.32 3.34
N GLN A 220 18.95 -12.06 2.64
CA GLN A 220 18.15 -11.49 1.55
C GLN A 220 17.12 -10.49 2.06
N ILE A 221 16.47 -10.71 3.21
CA ILE A 221 15.48 -9.78 3.77
C ILE A 221 16.11 -8.42 4.09
N PRO A 222 17.18 -8.30 4.93
CA PRO A 222 17.76 -6.98 5.20
C PRO A 222 18.32 -6.29 3.96
N GLN A 223 19.00 -7.05 3.09
CA GLN A 223 19.57 -6.48 1.86
C GLN A 223 18.49 -5.96 0.92
N SER A 224 17.39 -6.70 0.74
CA SER A 224 16.30 -6.28 -0.13
C SER A 224 15.55 -5.07 0.44
N ILE A 225 15.32 -5.01 1.75
CA ILE A 225 14.67 -3.86 2.39
C ILE A 225 15.54 -2.59 2.24
N VAL A 226 16.83 -2.69 2.51
CA VAL A 226 17.74 -1.53 2.40
C VAL A 226 17.88 -1.11 0.94
N THR A 227 18.22 -2.03 0.03
CA THR A 227 18.42 -1.71 -1.38
C THR A 227 17.11 -1.26 -2.03
N GLY A 228 16.02 -2.00 -1.80
CA GLY A 228 14.69 -1.64 -2.29
C GLY A 228 14.23 -0.29 -1.75
N GLY A 229 14.42 -0.02 -0.46
CA GLY A 229 14.08 1.25 0.16
C GLY A 229 14.84 2.44 -0.45
N ILE A 230 16.14 2.30 -0.73
CA ILE A 230 16.93 3.35 -1.41
C ILE A 230 16.41 3.59 -2.82
N VAL A 231 16.17 2.52 -3.59
CA VAL A 231 15.63 2.65 -4.96
C VAL A 231 14.25 3.31 -4.93
N ILE A 232 13.36 2.86 -4.04
CA ILE A 232 12.01 3.41 -3.88
C ILE A 232 12.08 4.90 -3.54
N ALA A 233 12.91 5.31 -2.57
CA ALA A 233 13.08 6.71 -2.21
C ALA A 233 13.56 7.55 -3.41
N ALA A 234 14.54 7.04 -4.16
CA ALA A 234 15.08 7.74 -5.32
C ALA A 234 14.04 7.92 -6.44
N ILE A 235 13.28 6.86 -6.77
CA ILE A 235 12.27 6.92 -7.83
C ILE A 235 11.06 7.78 -7.43
N TYR A 236 10.64 7.79 -6.16
CA TYR A 236 9.60 8.71 -5.69
C TYR A 236 10.03 10.16 -5.81
N LEU A 237 11.23 10.51 -5.32
CA LEU A 237 11.74 11.88 -5.43
C LEU A 237 11.89 12.33 -6.88
N PHE A 238 12.36 11.44 -7.76
CA PHE A 238 12.52 11.74 -9.18
C PHE A 238 11.17 11.90 -9.92
N SER A 239 10.20 11.04 -9.64
CA SER A 239 8.84 11.15 -10.19
C SER A 239 8.13 12.41 -9.67
N ALA A 240 8.23 12.68 -8.37
CA ALA A 240 7.68 13.86 -7.73
C ALA A 240 8.27 15.13 -8.35
N PHE A 241 9.58 15.15 -8.64
CA PHE A 241 10.25 16.23 -9.34
C PHE A 241 9.67 16.41 -10.75
N GLY A 242 9.53 15.33 -11.51
CA GLY A 242 9.01 15.38 -12.87
C GLY A 242 7.60 15.99 -12.95
N ILE A 243 6.71 15.57 -12.05
CA ILE A 243 5.34 16.10 -11.98
C ILE A 243 5.35 17.55 -11.49
N GLY A 244 5.95 17.82 -10.31
CA GLY A 244 5.91 19.12 -9.66
C GLY A 244 6.62 20.25 -10.44
N ALA A 245 7.53 19.91 -11.37
CA ALA A 245 8.23 20.88 -12.17
C ALA A 245 7.53 21.21 -13.51
N ALA A 246 6.75 20.27 -14.06
CA ALA A 246 6.20 20.35 -15.41
C ALA A 246 4.66 20.47 -15.45
N VAL A 247 3.96 20.24 -14.33
CA VAL A 247 2.49 20.30 -14.26
C VAL A 247 2.07 21.37 -13.26
N ASP A 248 1.11 22.24 -13.62
CA ASP A 248 0.54 23.22 -12.67
C ASP A 248 -0.13 22.47 -11.52
N VAL A 249 0.22 22.83 -10.28
CA VAL A 249 -0.32 22.24 -9.06
C VAL A 249 -1.85 22.21 -9.05
N ARG A 250 -2.50 23.20 -9.69
CA ARG A 250 -3.97 23.32 -9.77
C ARG A 250 -4.61 22.33 -10.74
N GLU A 251 -3.83 21.77 -11.66
CA GLU A 251 -4.30 20.83 -12.69
C GLU A 251 -4.02 19.36 -12.33
N ILE A 252 -3.33 19.11 -11.20
CA ILE A 252 -3.03 17.75 -10.77
C ILE A 252 -4.30 17.09 -10.23
N SER A 253 -4.80 16.09 -10.96
CA SER A 253 -5.90 15.26 -10.52
C SER A 253 -5.45 14.31 -9.40
N VAL A 254 -6.25 14.21 -8.35
CA VAL A 254 -6.04 13.26 -7.26
C VAL A 254 -6.44 11.84 -7.66
N ASP A 255 -7.39 11.71 -8.60
CA ASP A 255 -8.00 10.44 -8.98
C ASP A 255 -7.25 9.71 -10.09
N SER A 256 -6.89 10.44 -11.16
CA SER A 256 -6.25 9.88 -12.37
C SER A 256 -4.72 9.93 -12.33
N GLY A 257 -4.18 10.66 -11.40
CA GLY A 257 -2.80 10.65 -10.94
C GLY A 257 -1.74 10.74 -12.02
N LEU A 258 -0.97 9.66 -12.15
CA LEU A 258 0.22 9.60 -12.98
C LEU A 258 -0.08 9.76 -14.47
N ILE A 259 -1.19 9.20 -14.96
CA ILE A 259 -1.52 9.22 -16.39
C ILE A 259 -1.95 10.62 -16.85
N ASP A 260 -2.67 11.35 -16.00
CA ASP A 260 -3.02 12.74 -16.28
C ASP A 260 -1.79 13.63 -16.33
N ALA A 261 -0.86 13.48 -15.38
CA ALA A 261 0.39 14.22 -15.41
C ALA A 261 1.17 13.97 -16.71
N VAL A 262 1.26 12.71 -17.16
CA VAL A 262 1.91 12.37 -18.44
C VAL A 262 1.15 12.97 -19.62
N SER A 263 -0.19 12.92 -19.60
CA SER A 263 -1.04 13.52 -20.64
C SER A 263 -0.85 15.03 -20.74
N LEU A 264 -0.83 15.74 -19.61
CA LEU A 264 -0.61 17.18 -19.55
C LEU A 264 0.78 17.57 -20.08
N ILE A 265 1.83 16.86 -19.66
CA ILE A 265 3.22 17.10 -20.12
C ILE A 265 3.34 16.90 -21.64
N LEU A 266 2.62 15.93 -22.21
CA LEU A 266 2.65 15.61 -23.63
C LEU A 266 1.66 16.43 -24.48
N GLY A 267 0.90 17.34 -23.89
CA GLY A 267 -0.02 18.23 -24.58
C GLY A 267 -1.37 17.60 -24.99
N GLY A 268 -1.79 16.55 -24.30
CA GLY A 268 -3.14 15.98 -24.43
C GLY A 268 -3.24 14.47 -24.40
N SER A 269 -4.42 13.94 -24.09
CA SER A 269 -4.71 12.52 -23.88
C SER A 269 -4.70 11.65 -25.14
N GLY A 270 -4.65 12.27 -26.34
CA GLY A 270 -4.82 11.58 -27.63
C GLY A 270 -3.57 10.92 -28.22
N GLY A 271 -2.42 11.05 -27.60
CA GLY A 271 -1.15 10.51 -28.11
C GLY A 271 -1.04 9.00 -27.96
N VAL A 272 -0.36 8.34 -28.94
CA VAL A 272 -0.06 6.90 -28.85
C VAL A 272 0.78 6.60 -27.60
N LEU A 273 1.70 7.50 -27.24
CA LEU A 273 2.57 7.33 -26.08
C LEU A 273 1.75 7.31 -24.77
N VAL A 274 0.72 8.17 -24.64
CA VAL A 274 -0.19 8.15 -23.46
C VAL A 274 -0.90 6.80 -23.35
N GLY A 275 -1.40 6.26 -24.48
CA GLY A 275 -2.02 4.94 -24.49
C GLY A 275 -1.06 3.80 -24.10
N VAL A 276 0.23 3.87 -24.53
CA VAL A 276 1.24 2.91 -24.11
C VAL A 276 1.54 3.02 -22.61
N VAL A 277 1.67 4.25 -22.09
CA VAL A 277 1.89 4.48 -20.66
C VAL A 277 0.69 3.97 -19.85
N ALA A 278 -0.55 4.22 -20.30
CA ALA A 278 -1.75 3.70 -19.67
C ALA A 278 -1.78 2.17 -19.62
N LEU A 279 -1.35 1.50 -20.71
CA LEU A 279 -1.24 0.04 -20.73
C LEU A 279 -0.19 -0.48 -19.75
N LEU A 280 0.99 0.13 -19.73
CA LEU A 280 2.04 -0.24 -18.78
C LEU A 280 1.57 0.00 -17.34
N PHE A 281 0.88 1.10 -17.09
CA PHE A 281 0.33 1.40 -15.78
C PHE A 281 -0.73 0.37 -15.35
N LEU A 282 -1.65 0.00 -16.25
CA LEU A 282 -2.62 -1.07 -15.98
C LEU A 282 -1.94 -2.39 -15.58
N VAL A 283 -0.85 -2.77 -16.25
CA VAL A 283 -0.06 -3.96 -15.88
C VAL A 283 0.52 -3.83 -14.48
N THR A 284 0.96 -2.63 -14.07
CA THR A 284 1.49 -2.43 -12.72
C THR A 284 0.43 -2.53 -11.64
N LEU A 285 -0.82 -2.14 -11.91
CA LEU A 285 -1.93 -2.33 -10.97
C LEU A 285 -2.18 -3.81 -10.68
N PHE A 286 -2.18 -4.65 -11.73
CA PHE A 286 -2.28 -6.10 -11.55
C PHE A 286 -1.12 -6.65 -10.71
N GLY A 287 0.11 -6.30 -11.05
CA GLY A 287 1.30 -6.77 -10.32
C GLY A 287 1.31 -6.33 -8.85
N ASN A 288 0.88 -5.10 -8.57
CA ASN A 288 0.73 -4.60 -7.21
C ASN A 288 -0.27 -5.46 -6.42
N MET A 289 -1.48 -5.63 -6.95
CA MET A 289 -2.53 -6.40 -6.28
C MET A 289 -2.17 -7.87 -6.09
N ILE A 290 -1.56 -8.50 -7.09
CA ILE A 290 -1.10 -9.89 -6.99
C ILE A 290 -0.07 -10.02 -5.88
N SER A 291 0.91 -9.12 -5.81
CA SER A 291 1.95 -9.13 -4.79
C SER A 291 1.37 -8.96 -3.37
N TRP A 292 0.52 -7.96 -3.18
CA TRP A 292 -0.15 -7.71 -1.91
C TRP A 292 -1.09 -8.87 -1.50
N SER A 293 -1.82 -9.45 -2.45
CA SER A 293 -2.76 -10.54 -2.18
C SER A 293 -2.07 -11.74 -1.54
N MET A 294 -0.86 -12.04 -1.97
CA MET A 294 -0.12 -13.20 -1.46
C MET A 294 0.26 -13.02 0.01
N GLY A 295 0.81 -11.85 0.39
CA GLY A 295 1.16 -11.55 1.77
C GLY A 295 -0.05 -11.47 2.68
N VAL A 296 -1.06 -10.68 2.28
CA VAL A 296 -2.26 -10.46 3.10
C VAL A 296 -3.08 -11.73 3.29
N ASN A 297 -3.26 -12.52 2.23
CA ASN A 297 -4.02 -13.76 2.32
C ASN A 297 -3.29 -14.83 3.17
N SER A 298 -1.96 -14.91 3.08
CA SER A 298 -1.16 -15.80 3.94
C SER A 298 -1.26 -15.40 5.40
N THR A 299 -1.12 -14.11 5.71
CA THR A 299 -1.28 -13.55 7.05
C THR A 299 -2.66 -13.86 7.64
N ALA A 300 -3.73 -13.64 6.85
CA ALA A 300 -5.10 -13.91 7.29
C ALA A 300 -5.36 -15.40 7.52
N ALA A 301 -4.82 -16.27 6.65
CA ALA A 301 -4.95 -17.72 6.79
C ALA A 301 -4.23 -18.22 8.04
N LEU A 302 -2.99 -17.77 8.28
CA LEU A 302 -2.22 -18.16 9.47
C LEU A 302 -2.91 -17.69 10.76
N ALA A 303 -3.43 -16.45 10.77
CA ALA A 303 -4.21 -15.95 11.90
C ALA A 303 -5.48 -16.78 12.13
N ALA A 304 -6.11 -17.29 11.06
CA ALA A 304 -7.27 -18.18 11.18
C ALA A 304 -6.90 -19.57 11.69
N ASP A 305 -5.73 -20.11 11.35
CA ASP A 305 -5.19 -21.36 11.89
C ASP A 305 -4.99 -21.25 13.41
N HIS A 306 -4.59 -20.09 13.91
CA HIS A 306 -4.49 -19.79 15.36
C HIS A 306 -5.81 -19.36 15.99
N ASN A 307 -6.93 -19.44 15.29
CA ASN A 307 -8.24 -18.97 15.72
C ASN A 307 -8.32 -17.45 16.00
N ASP A 308 -7.48 -16.63 15.39
CA ASP A 308 -7.49 -15.16 15.47
C ASP A 308 -8.29 -14.49 14.34
N MET A 309 -8.64 -15.26 13.29
CA MET A 309 -9.47 -14.81 12.16
C MET A 309 -10.62 -15.81 11.85
N PRO A 310 -11.68 -15.48 11.11
CA PRO A 310 -12.74 -16.40 10.70
C PRO A 310 -12.24 -17.66 10.02
N ARG A 311 -12.77 -18.83 10.39
CA ARG A 311 -12.34 -20.14 9.84
C ARG A 311 -12.38 -20.21 8.31
N VAL A 312 -13.17 -19.39 7.64
CA VAL A 312 -13.21 -19.32 6.18
C VAL A 312 -11.84 -18.99 5.61
N PHE A 313 -11.05 -18.15 6.29
CA PHE A 313 -9.72 -17.74 5.85
C PHE A 313 -8.69 -18.87 5.93
N ALA A 314 -8.87 -19.85 6.82
CA ALA A 314 -8.02 -21.03 6.94
C ALA A 314 -8.22 -22.05 5.81
N LYS A 315 -9.26 -21.88 4.95
CA LYS A 315 -9.48 -22.81 3.84
C LYS A 315 -8.37 -22.71 2.81
N ARG A 316 -7.70 -23.84 2.57
CA ARG A 316 -6.62 -23.96 1.61
C ARG A 316 -7.04 -24.82 0.42
N TRP A 317 -6.43 -24.59 -0.72
CA TRP A 317 -6.65 -25.42 -1.90
C TRP A 317 -5.81 -26.70 -1.77
N ALA A 318 -6.47 -27.84 -1.76
CA ALA A 318 -5.82 -29.16 -1.55
C ALA A 318 -4.68 -29.46 -2.55
N LYS A 319 -4.67 -28.81 -3.72
CA LYS A 319 -3.67 -29.03 -4.77
C LYS A 319 -2.32 -28.34 -4.50
N ASN A 320 -2.33 -27.17 -3.88
CA ASN A 320 -1.15 -26.31 -3.78
C ASN A 320 -1.01 -25.60 -2.43
N ASP A 321 -1.87 -25.91 -1.48
CA ASP A 321 -1.92 -25.31 -0.12
C ASP A 321 -2.11 -23.80 -0.07
N MET A 322 -2.55 -23.15 -1.18
CA MET A 322 -2.79 -21.72 -1.21
C MET A 322 -4.06 -21.34 -0.43
N PRO A 323 -4.07 -20.17 0.25
CA PRO A 323 -5.17 -19.72 1.12
C PRO A 323 -6.38 -19.21 0.30
N VAL A 324 -7.03 -20.12 -0.43
CA VAL A 324 -8.15 -19.82 -1.33
C VAL A 324 -9.33 -19.19 -0.59
N GLY A 325 -9.55 -19.55 0.68
CA GLY A 325 -10.62 -18.97 1.48
C GLY A 325 -10.42 -17.46 1.70
N ALA A 326 -9.18 -17.04 2.02
CA ALA A 326 -8.83 -15.63 2.16
C ALA A 326 -8.94 -14.89 0.82
N ALA A 327 -8.37 -15.47 -0.25
CA ALA A 327 -8.38 -14.86 -1.59
C ALA A 327 -9.81 -14.64 -2.11
N VAL A 328 -10.67 -15.66 -2.08
CA VAL A 328 -12.05 -15.53 -2.57
C VAL A 328 -12.87 -14.57 -1.70
N THR A 329 -12.68 -14.58 -0.37
CA THR A 329 -13.38 -13.63 0.51
C THR A 329 -12.97 -12.19 0.20
N SER A 330 -11.68 -11.94 -0.09
CA SER A 330 -11.20 -10.62 -0.53
C SER A 330 -11.86 -10.19 -1.85
N GLY A 331 -11.92 -11.10 -2.84
CA GLY A 331 -12.59 -10.81 -4.12
C GLY A 331 -14.07 -10.51 -3.98
N VAL A 332 -14.79 -11.26 -3.14
CA VAL A 332 -16.22 -11.01 -2.86
C VAL A 332 -16.42 -9.66 -2.19
N VAL A 333 -15.63 -9.34 -1.15
CA VAL A 333 -15.75 -8.05 -0.44
C VAL A 333 -15.42 -6.89 -1.38
N ALA A 334 -14.34 -6.98 -2.16
CA ALA A 334 -14.00 -5.94 -3.14
C ALA A 334 -15.10 -5.74 -4.18
N SER A 335 -15.70 -6.84 -4.68
CA SER A 335 -16.83 -6.76 -5.62
C SER A 335 -18.05 -6.06 -5.00
N CYS A 336 -18.36 -6.36 -3.73
CA CYS A 336 -19.43 -5.67 -3.00
C CYS A 336 -19.13 -4.18 -2.84
N VAL A 337 -17.87 -3.81 -2.56
CA VAL A 337 -17.44 -2.42 -2.43
C VAL A 337 -17.58 -1.68 -3.76
N CYS A 338 -17.17 -2.26 -4.91
CA CYS A 338 -17.36 -1.64 -6.22
C CYS A 338 -18.85 -1.47 -6.57
N VAL A 339 -19.68 -2.48 -6.31
CA VAL A 339 -21.13 -2.37 -6.56
C VAL A 339 -21.75 -1.26 -5.70
N LEU A 340 -21.39 -1.18 -4.42
CA LEU A 340 -21.81 -0.08 -3.55
C LEU A 340 -21.29 1.27 -4.04
N GLY A 341 -20.07 1.32 -4.59
CA GLY A 341 -19.50 2.52 -5.21
C GLY A 341 -20.38 3.05 -6.34
N VAL A 342 -20.79 2.19 -7.26
CA VAL A 342 -21.71 2.56 -8.36
C VAL A 342 -23.03 3.15 -7.83
N LEU A 343 -23.58 2.58 -6.75
CA LEU A 343 -24.80 3.12 -6.12
C LEU A 343 -24.58 4.50 -5.51
N ILE A 344 -23.39 4.73 -4.91
CA ILE A 344 -23.01 6.04 -4.36
C ILE A 344 -22.82 7.06 -5.49
N GLU A 345 -22.13 6.70 -6.57
CA GLU A 345 -21.93 7.56 -7.73
C GLU A 345 -23.26 7.98 -8.37
N MET A 346 -24.21 7.06 -8.47
CA MET A 346 -25.56 7.38 -8.97
C MET A 346 -26.30 8.36 -8.06
N ALA A 347 -26.02 8.37 -6.75
CA ALA A 347 -26.64 9.27 -5.77
C ALA A 347 -25.86 10.60 -5.62
N SER A 348 -24.55 10.58 -5.85
CA SER A 348 -23.64 11.72 -5.69
C SER A 348 -22.56 11.69 -6.77
N PRO A 349 -22.84 12.22 -7.98
CA PRO A 349 -21.93 12.11 -9.14
C PRO A 349 -20.57 12.80 -8.95
N ASP A 350 -20.46 13.76 -8.04
CA ASP A 350 -19.23 14.51 -7.78
C ASP A 350 -18.31 13.82 -6.77
N SER A 351 -18.66 12.62 -6.28
CA SER A 351 -17.84 11.90 -5.30
C SER A 351 -16.69 11.14 -5.98
N SER A 352 -15.45 11.34 -5.49
CA SER A 352 -14.32 10.52 -5.89
C SER A 352 -14.35 9.15 -5.20
N LEU A 353 -14.71 8.11 -5.95
CA LEU A 353 -14.74 6.73 -5.45
C LEU A 353 -13.34 6.21 -5.16
N PHE A 354 -12.37 6.50 -6.03
CA PHE A 354 -10.98 6.13 -5.81
C PHE A 354 -10.50 6.64 -4.44
N TRP A 355 -10.67 7.95 -4.19
CA TRP A 355 -10.20 8.57 -2.95
C TRP A 355 -10.92 8.01 -1.72
N SER A 356 -12.23 7.80 -1.80
CA SER A 356 -13.01 7.26 -0.66
C SER A 356 -12.55 5.86 -0.26
N PHE A 357 -12.36 4.96 -1.24
CA PHE A 357 -11.88 3.60 -0.97
C PHE A 357 -10.40 3.60 -0.57
N PHE A 358 -9.59 4.45 -1.19
CA PHE A 358 -8.18 4.60 -0.87
C PHE A 358 -7.98 5.12 0.57
N ALA A 359 -8.71 6.15 0.99
CA ALA A 359 -8.59 6.70 2.33
C ALA A 359 -9.04 5.70 3.40
N LEU A 360 -10.13 4.95 3.16
CA LEU A 360 -10.60 3.92 4.08
C LEU A 360 -9.59 2.76 4.19
N ASN A 361 -9.04 2.29 3.06
CA ASN A 361 -7.96 1.32 3.04
C ASN A 361 -6.77 1.82 3.86
N LEU A 362 -6.37 3.06 3.64
CA LEU A 362 -5.23 3.69 4.29
C LEU A 362 -5.37 3.69 5.81
N VAL A 363 -6.54 4.08 6.34
CA VAL A 363 -6.81 4.06 7.78
C VAL A 363 -6.69 2.63 8.35
N MET A 364 -7.27 1.63 7.66
CA MET A 364 -7.21 0.24 8.11
C MET A 364 -5.77 -0.29 8.08
N LEU A 365 -5.04 -0.01 7.02
CA LEU A 365 -3.64 -0.42 6.90
C LEU A 365 -2.80 0.21 8.03
N LEU A 366 -2.90 1.52 8.25
CA LEU A 366 -2.17 2.22 9.30
C LEU A 366 -2.48 1.68 10.70
N LEU A 367 -3.75 1.35 10.99
CA LEU A 367 -4.15 0.73 12.26
C LEU A 367 -3.47 -0.63 12.46
N SER A 368 -3.25 -1.41 11.42
CA SER A 368 -2.61 -2.72 11.52
C SER A 368 -1.14 -2.65 11.93
N TYR A 369 -0.46 -1.54 11.63
CA TYR A 369 0.96 -1.36 11.95
C TYR A 369 1.21 -0.82 13.35
N LEU A 370 0.24 -0.17 13.99
CA LEU A 370 0.44 0.42 15.32
C LEU A 370 1.03 -0.54 16.35
N PRO A 371 0.59 -1.82 16.44
CA PRO A 371 1.14 -2.76 17.42
C PRO A 371 2.56 -3.24 17.10
N VAL A 372 3.05 -3.09 15.87
CA VAL A 372 4.39 -3.57 15.45
C VAL A 372 5.51 -2.87 16.24
N PHE A 373 5.39 -1.56 16.43
CA PHE A 373 6.43 -0.75 17.09
C PHE A 373 6.61 -1.10 18.56
N PRO A 374 5.56 -1.16 19.41
CA PRO A 374 5.71 -1.62 20.78
C PRO A 374 6.05 -3.11 20.86
N ALA A 375 5.61 -3.96 19.91
CA ALA A 375 6.01 -5.35 19.83
C ALA A 375 7.52 -5.48 19.63
N PHE A 376 8.13 -4.70 18.73
CA PHE A 376 9.57 -4.66 18.52
C PHE A 376 10.33 -4.37 19.83
N LEU A 377 9.93 -3.32 20.56
CA LEU A 377 10.58 -2.96 21.82
C LEU A 377 10.40 -4.03 22.91
N LYS A 378 9.23 -4.65 22.95
CA LYS A 378 8.93 -5.73 23.90
C LYS A 378 9.78 -6.97 23.62
N LEU A 379 9.79 -7.44 22.37
CA LEU A 379 10.58 -8.60 21.94
C LEU A 379 12.08 -8.38 22.15
N ARG A 380 12.55 -7.14 21.97
CA ARG A 380 13.94 -6.76 22.24
C ARG A 380 14.34 -6.93 23.71
N ARG A 381 13.42 -6.68 24.64
CA ARG A 381 13.65 -6.79 26.09
C ARG A 381 13.39 -8.18 26.63
N GLU A 382 12.30 -8.82 26.21
CA GLU A 382 11.80 -10.04 26.84
C GLU A 382 12.29 -11.31 26.15
N ASP A 383 12.57 -11.24 24.85
CA ASP A 383 13.05 -12.38 24.07
C ASP A 383 14.51 -12.18 23.59
N ALA A 384 15.44 -12.16 24.55
CA ALA A 384 16.87 -12.06 24.25
C ALA A 384 17.47 -13.36 23.65
N LYS A 385 16.75 -14.49 23.73
CA LYS A 385 17.24 -15.80 23.31
C LYS A 385 17.07 -16.05 21.81
N THR A 386 16.04 -15.46 21.20
CA THR A 386 15.80 -15.61 19.75
C THR A 386 16.95 -15.00 18.95
N PRO A 387 17.61 -15.78 18.08
CA PRO A 387 18.67 -15.28 17.22
C PRO A 387 18.18 -14.15 16.33
N ARG A 388 18.95 -13.06 16.28
CA ARG A 388 18.68 -11.90 15.41
C ARG A 388 19.79 -11.78 14.37
N PRO A 389 19.64 -12.40 13.18
CA PRO A 389 20.65 -12.31 12.11
C PRO A 389 20.92 -10.87 11.70
N PHE A 390 19.87 -10.06 11.61
CA PHE A 390 19.98 -8.60 11.54
C PHE A 390 19.51 -8.01 12.86
N ARG A 391 20.26 -7.04 13.38
CA ARG A 391 19.95 -6.35 14.63
C ARG A 391 20.07 -4.86 14.44
N VAL A 392 19.00 -4.12 14.72
CA VAL A 392 19.01 -2.65 14.66
C VAL A 392 20.06 -2.11 15.65
N PRO A 393 21.03 -1.30 15.17
CA PRO A 393 22.05 -0.73 16.05
C PRO A 393 21.48 0.41 16.90
N GLY A 394 22.07 0.64 18.05
CA GLY A 394 21.75 1.79 18.90
C GLY A 394 21.56 1.44 20.37
N SER A 395 21.53 2.48 21.19
CA SER A 395 21.18 2.41 22.62
C SER A 395 19.68 2.21 22.81
N ASP A 396 19.25 1.83 24.02
CA ASP A 396 17.83 1.70 24.36
C ASP A 396 17.02 2.98 24.07
N THR A 397 17.63 4.14 24.26
CA THR A 397 17.02 5.43 23.94
C THR A 397 16.84 5.59 22.42
N ALA A 398 17.86 5.25 21.62
CA ALA A 398 17.79 5.30 20.17
C ALA A 398 16.70 4.33 19.62
N LEU A 399 16.63 3.12 20.17
CA LEU A 399 15.60 2.14 19.80
C LEU A 399 14.17 2.63 20.11
N LYS A 400 13.98 3.34 21.23
CA LYS A 400 12.69 3.99 21.54
C LYS A 400 12.32 5.05 20.49
N TRP A 401 13.28 5.90 20.09
CA TRP A 401 13.04 6.88 19.03
C TRP A 401 12.71 6.21 17.69
N ILE A 402 13.46 5.18 17.29
CA ILE A 402 13.24 4.39 16.08
C ILE A 402 11.83 3.76 16.08
N ALA A 403 11.29 3.36 17.23
CA ALA A 403 9.95 2.78 17.32
C ALA A 403 8.85 3.82 17.48
N TYR A 404 9.01 4.81 18.36
CA TYR A 404 7.90 5.72 18.68
C TYR A 404 7.70 6.83 17.65
N VAL A 405 8.75 7.30 16.96
CA VAL A 405 8.58 8.35 15.94
C VAL A 405 7.67 7.86 14.79
N PRO A 406 7.92 6.71 14.13
CA PRO A 406 7.00 6.20 13.13
C PRO A 406 5.59 5.94 13.67
N MET A 407 5.48 5.41 14.90
CA MET A 407 4.18 5.14 15.52
C MET A 407 3.36 6.43 15.71
N VAL A 408 3.98 7.51 16.18
CA VAL A 408 3.32 8.81 16.34
C VAL A 408 2.91 9.39 14.99
N LEU A 409 3.77 9.27 13.97
CA LEU A 409 3.44 9.70 12.60
C LEU A 409 2.24 8.94 12.04
N ILE A 410 2.13 7.63 12.28
CA ILE A 410 0.95 6.83 11.93
C ILE A 410 -0.31 7.35 12.64
N VAL A 411 -0.24 7.61 13.95
CA VAL A 411 -1.39 8.13 14.71
C VAL A 411 -1.85 9.48 14.15
N ILE A 412 -0.92 10.38 13.90
CA ILE A 412 -1.20 11.68 13.28
C ILE A 412 -1.87 11.49 11.91
N SER A 413 -1.33 10.59 11.09
CA SER A 413 -1.86 10.29 9.76
C SER A 413 -3.29 9.74 9.81
N ILE A 414 -3.59 8.83 10.73
CA ILE A 414 -4.95 8.32 10.92
C ILE A 414 -5.91 9.45 11.27
N ILE A 415 -5.50 10.36 12.17
CA ILE A 415 -6.34 11.49 12.57
C ILE A 415 -6.62 12.39 11.36
N PHE A 416 -5.59 12.79 10.61
CA PHE A 416 -5.76 13.66 9.45
C PHE A 416 -6.53 13.01 8.28
N THR A 417 -6.55 11.67 8.20
CA THR A 417 -7.28 10.95 7.14
C THR A 417 -8.73 10.65 7.53
N ALA A 418 -8.98 10.31 8.80
CA ALA A 418 -10.29 9.80 9.23
C ALA A 418 -11.14 10.80 10.00
N VAL A 419 -10.58 11.89 10.53
CA VAL A 419 -11.31 12.82 11.39
C VAL A 419 -11.52 14.14 10.67
N PRO A 420 -12.78 14.59 10.48
CA PRO A 420 -13.03 15.90 9.91
C PRO A 420 -12.51 16.98 10.86
N LEU A 421 -11.61 17.82 10.36
CA LEU A 421 -10.98 18.89 11.14
C LEU A 421 -11.74 20.21 11.04
N SER A 422 -12.76 20.28 10.18
CA SER A 422 -13.72 21.36 10.04
C SER A 422 -15.13 20.77 10.00
N PHE A 423 -16.13 21.55 10.41
CA PHE A 423 -17.54 21.15 10.42
C PHE A 423 -18.37 21.84 9.31
N ASP A 424 -17.70 22.36 8.27
CA ASP A 424 -18.40 22.81 7.07
C ASP A 424 -18.96 21.63 6.28
N ALA A 425 -20.00 21.90 5.46
CA ALA A 425 -20.73 20.86 4.75
C ALA A 425 -19.85 20.07 3.75
N GLU A 426 -18.87 20.73 3.12
CA GLU A 426 -17.97 20.12 2.15
C GLU A 426 -17.00 19.16 2.85
N THR A 427 -16.33 19.61 3.93
CA THR A 427 -15.44 18.76 4.73
C THR A 427 -16.20 17.56 5.30
N LEU A 428 -17.40 17.77 5.85
CA LEU A 428 -18.20 16.67 6.39
C LEU A 428 -18.60 15.68 5.30
N ALA A 429 -19.00 16.12 4.10
CA ALA A 429 -19.35 15.23 3.02
C ALA A 429 -18.20 14.32 2.61
N ASN A 430 -16.96 14.83 2.58
CA ASN A 430 -15.77 14.08 2.21
C ASN A 430 -15.27 13.13 3.32
N PHE A 431 -15.29 13.56 4.58
CA PHE A 431 -14.71 12.80 5.70
C PHE A 431 -15.68 11.83 6.38
N LEU A 432 -16.98 12.13 6.46
CA LEU A 432 -17.95 11.27 7.15
C LEU A 432 -17.99 9.83 6.60
N PRO A 433 -17.97 9.57 5.29
CA PRO A 433 -17.93 8.21 4.76
C PRO A 433 -16.70 7.44 5.25
N ILE A 434 -15.52 8.11 5.29
CA ILE A 434 -14.26 7.52 5.74
C ILE A 434 -14.31 7.24 7.25
N THR A 435 -14.78 8.20 8.04
CA THR A 435 -14.92 8.09 9.50
C THR A 435 -15.87 6.95 9.86
N ILE A 436 -17.08 6.95 9.28
CA ILE A 436 -18.10 5.93 9.54
C ILE A 436 -17.62 4.57 9.07
N GLY A 437 -17.06 4.46 7.86
CA GLY A 437 -16.51 3.23 7.31
C GLY A 437 -15.40 2.66 8.20
N SER A 438 -14.53 3.52 8.73
CA SER A 438 -13.45 3.12 9.65
C SER A 438 -14.02 2.57 10.96
N ILE A 439 -14.98 3.27 11.57
CA ILE A 439 -15.65 2.84 12.81
C ILE A 439 -16.38 1.51 12.60
N LEU A 440 -17.11 1.36 11.50
CA LEU A 440 -17.79 0.11 11.16
C LEU A 440 -16.80 -1.04 10.96
N SER A 441 -15.72 -0.82 10.24
CA SER A 441 -14.68 -1.84 10.01
C SER A 441 -14.03 -2.29 11.32
N VAL A 442 -13.73 -1.35 12.22
CA VAL A 442 -13.22 -1.65 13.57
C VAL A 442 -14.26 -2.42 14.40
N ALA A 443 -15.51 -1.97 14.40
CA ALA A 443 -16.60 -2.62 15.16
C ALA A 443 -16.84 -4.07 14.69
N ILE A 444 -16.87 -4.30 13.38
CA ILE A 444 -17.00 -5.65 12.81
C ILE A 444 -15.83 -6.54 13.29
N GLY A 445 -14.60 -6.03 13.25
CA GLY A 445 -13.43 -6.75 13.76
C GLY A 445 -13.54 -7.13 15.22
N GLU A 446 -13.93 -6.19 16.09
CA GLU A 446 -14.10 -6.45 17.53
C GLU A 446 -15.23 -7.48 17.80
N VAL A 447 -16.34 -7.42 17.05
CA VAL A 447 -17.42 -8.41 17.15
C VAL A 447 -16.92 -9.79 16.75
N LEU A 448 -16.21 -9.92 15.62
CA LEU A 448 -15.65 -11.19 15.16
C LEU A 448 -14.67 -11.78 16.17
N ILE A 449 -13.81 -10.97 16.77
CA ILE A 449 -12.85 -11.38 17.81
C ILE A 449 -13.58 -11.79 19.11
N ALA A 450 -14.65 -11.07 19.49
CA ALA A 450 -15.42 -11.39 20.70
C ALA A 450 -16.21 -12.70 20.58
N LEU A 451 -16.83 -12.95 19.43
CA LEU A 451 -17.59 -14.18 19.17
C LEU A 451 -16.72 -15.43 19.26
N ARG A 452 -15.46 -15.35 18.86
CA ARG A 452 -14.50 -16.46 18.93
C ARG A 452 -14.05 -16.79 20.34
N GLY A 453 -13.80 -15.77 21.16
CA GLY A 453 -13.45 -16.01 22.55
C GLY A 453 -14.51 -16.78 23.35
N LYS A 454 -15.76 -16.81 22.86
CA LYS A 454 -16.84 -17.63 23.45
C LYS A 454 -16.78 -19.08 22.98
N ASN A 455 -16.48 -19.32 21.69
CA ASN A 455 -16.42 -20.68 21.13
C ASN A 455 -15.16 -21.48 21.53
N ALA A 456 -14.12 -20.79 22.01
CA ALA A 456 -12.91 -21.43 22.55
C ALA A 456 -13.05 -21.84 24.03
N ARG A 457 -14.13 -21.40 24.72
CA ARG A 457 -14.42 -21.70 26.13
C ARG A 457 -15.59 -22.70 26.30
N SER A 458 -16.26 -23.05 25.22
CA SER A 458 -17.26 -24.13 25.14
C SER A 458 -16.64 -25.39 24.49
#